data_78a055246d5b61261c6b6a0b7ebd4450
#
_entry.id   78a055246d5b61261c6b6a0b7ebd4450
#
_cell.length_a   1.000
_cell.length_b   1.000
_cell.length_c   1.000
_cell.angle_alpha   90.00
_cell.angle_beta   90.00
_cell.angle_gamma   90.00
#
_symmetry.space_group_name_H-M   'P 1'
#
loop_
_entity.id
_entity.type
_entity.pdbx_description
1 polymer ?
#
loop_
_entity_poly.entity_id
_entity_poly.type
_entity_poly.pdbx_seq_one_letter_code
_entity_poly.pdbx_strand_id
1 'polypeptide(L)'
;VTAIRRSGSRPDNRPTLGRRPFLGLLGSLGLSAALSPLPALASTTNGLESSAVGYLLFEPDSGTVLESRAADTPFIPASVAKLPTVAAALALLGPDHRFATRLLATGPLTGGVLRGDLILQGGGDPALATEGLVQLLGGLAAAGLRRLEGRFLYDTALLPDLAEIDAGQPWAAPYNTGVGALSLNYNRALLNWKRGAAGPEVLTVADAGRLPLDSVAVRPMAGSKGFPLLPDGADRWLMAPPAAGEAAGAWVPVARPGLAAATLFRRLAGDGGIDLPLPGVGRTPAGATVLAALDSLPLSELARGLLRHSNNLSAEVIGLAASRRLDPSVATLDRSAALLQGWLTRQGAGWRGLRLANHSGLGTGSRATPRQMAALLRAGGPALWELLPGEEDGKALPSGVHAKTGTLAYVKGLAGLLTAGSGRQLGFVLFIADPARRAALDAALDRRVTAIPAEARGWAAAARRVQDETLGRWVLTY
;
A
#
# COMPACT_ATOMS: atom_id res chain seq x y z
N VAL A 1 17.85 -17.96 -44.12
CA VAL A 1 18.57 -19.22 -43.99
C VAL A 1 19.61 -19.02 -42.89
N THR A 2 19.35 -19.42 -41.67
CA THR A 2 20.29 -20.10 -40.77
C THR A 2 19.52 -20.43 -39.48
N ALA A 3 19.40 -21.73 -39.22
CA ALA A 3 18.72 -22.29 -38.07
C ALA A 3 19.51 -22.04 -36.78
N ILE A 4 18.85 -21.54 -35.72
CA ILE A 4 19.38 -21.55 -34.35
C ILE A 4 18.64 -22.66 -33.59
N ARG A 5 19.43 -23.61 -33.10
CA ARG A 5 19.05 -24.77 -32.32
C ARG A 5 18.33 -24.37 -31.03
N ARG A 6 17.19 -25.00 -30.77
CA ARG A 6 16.54 -25.02 -29.46
C ARG A 6 17.34 -25.89 -28.50
N SER A 7 17.86 -25.31 -27.43
CA SER A 7 18.41 -26.03 -26.29
C SER A 7 17.30 -26.31 -25.26
N GLY A 8 17.33 -27.51 -24.70
CA GLY A 8 16.25 -28.12 -23.95
C GLY A 8 15.79 -27.40 -22.70
N SER A 9 14.51 -27.48 -22.47
CA SER A 9 13.79 -27.13 -21.26
C SER A 9 14.24 -28.01 -20.08
N ARG A 10 14.77 -27.40 -19.04
CA ARG A 10 14.83 -28.03 -17.71
C ARG A 10 13.41 -28.05 -17.12
N PRO A 11 13.00 -29.13 -16.46
CA PRO A 11 11.71 -29.16 -15.75
C PRO A 11 11.75 -28.17 -14.58
N ASP A 12 10.76 -27.26 -14.56
CA ASP A 12 10.52 -26.29 -13.50
C ASP A 12 9.95 -27.04 -12.28
N ASN A 13 10.83 -27.34 -11.32
CA ASN A 13 10.47 -28.02 -10.08
C ASN A 13 10.05 -27.00 -9.04
N ARG A 14 8.98 -26.24 -9.32
CA ARG A 14 8.34 -25.37 -8.35
C ARG A 14 7.41 -26.22 -7.49
N PRO A 15 7.52 -26.16 -6.16
CA PRO A 15 6.57 -26.86 -5.30
C PRO A 15 5.19 -26.19 -5.48
N THR A 16 4.24 -26.96 -5.95
CA THR A 16 2.82 -26.59 -5.93
C THR A 16 2.38 -26.44 -4.48
N LEU A 17 2.11 -25.21 -4.07
CA LEU A 17 1.49 -24.88 -2.78
C LEU A 17 0.08 -25.48 -2.73
N GLY A 18 -0.01 -26.72 -2.28
CA GLY A 18 -1.29 -27.35 -1.98
C GLY A 18 -2.03 -26.53 -0.91
N ARG A 19 -3.36 -26.47 -1.03
CA ARG A 19 -4.29 -25.97 -0.02
C ARG A 19 -4.17 -26.79 1.28
N ARG A 20 -3.04 -26.66 1.97
CA ARG A 20 -2.94 -27.14 3.35
C ARG A 20 -3.45 -26.03 4.25
N PRO A 21 -4.34 -26.34 5.19
CA PRO A 21 -4.89 -25.36 6.08
C PRO A 21 -3.77 -24.71 6.89
N PHE A 22 -3.85 -23.42 7.08
CA PHE A 22 -3.08 -22.62 8.05
C PHE A 22 -3.28 -23.11 9.50
N LEU A 23 -3.93 -24.21 9.63
CA LEU A 23 -4.37 -24.92 10.82
C LEU A 23 -3.29 -25.92 11.23
N GLY A 24 -2.45 -25.56 12.15
CA GLY A 24 -1.80 -26.64 12.87
C GLY A 24 -0.43 -26.47 13.48
N LEU A 25 0.06 -25.23 13.71
CA LEU A 25 1.30 -25.12 14.50
C LEU A 25 1.29 -23.90 15.45
N LEU A 26 0.32 -23.85 16.34
CA LEU A 26 0.36 -23.01 17.53
C LEU A 26 0.41 -23.91 18.77
N GLY A 27 1.44 -24.75 18.78
CA GLY A 27 1.86 -25.44 20.00
C GLY A 27 2.48 -24.43 20.95
N SER A 28 2.04 -24.50 22.20
CA SER A 28 2.50 -23.79 23.39
C SER A 28 3.93 -23.24 23.31
N LEU A 29 4.09 -21.92 23.39
CA LEU A 29 5.35 -21.27 23.75
C LEU A 29 5.69 -21.66 25.19
N GLY A 30 6.53 -22.68 25.34
CA GLY A 30 7.11 -23.02 26.63
C GLY A 30 7.98 -21.87 27.12
N LEU A 31 7.63 -21.28 28.26
CA LEU A 31 8.47 -20.33 28.97
C LEU A 31 9.71 -21.07 29.52
N SER A 32 10.84 -20.90 28.86
CA SER A 32 12.13 -21.11 29.52
C SER A 32 12.93 -19.82 29.31
N ALA A 33 12.76 -18.89 30.24
CA ALA A 33 13.49 -17.65 30.27
C ALA A 33 14.83 -17.87 30.99
N ALA A 34 15.91 -18.00 30.25
CA ALA A 34 17.24 -17.73 30.79
C ALA A 34 17.48 -16.22 30.69
N LEU A 35 17.24 -15.51 31.77
CA LEU A 35 17.55 -14.09 31.91
C LEU A 35 19.08 -13.93 32.14
N SER A 36 19.82 -13.65 31.10
CA SER A 36 21.14 -13.02 31.23
C SER A 36 20.96 -11.50 31.26
N PRO A 37 21.57 -10.78 32.20
CA PRO A 37 21.47 -9.33 32.25
C PRO A 37 22.21 -8.71 31.06
N LEU A 38 21.48 -7.98 30.24
CA LEU A 38 21.99 -7.22 29.09
C LEU A 38 22.95 -6.11 29.54
N PRO A 39 24.11 -5.93 28.88
CA PRO A 39 24.83 -4.67 29.00
C PRO A 39 23.95 -3.55 28.50
N ALA A 40 23.89 -2.47 29.28
CA ALA A 40 23.00 -1.36 29.04
C ALA A 40 23.21 -0.74 27.65
N LEU A 41 22.12 -0.54 26.90
CA LEU A 41 22.00 0.35 25.73
C LEU A 41 22.25 1.83 26.12
N ALA A 42 23.20 2.08 27.01
CA ALA A 42 23.32 3.33 27.75
C ALA A 42 24.07 4.46 27.01
N SER A 43 24.63 4.21 25.80
CA SER A 43 25.50 5.20 25.17
C SER A 43 24.95 5.92 23.93
N THR A 44 23.76 5.56 23.44
CA THR A 44 23.22 6.13 22.18
C THR A 44 21.81 6.74 22.30
N THR A 45 21.32 6.96 23.51
CA THR A 45 19.94 7.42 23.77
C THR A 45 19.75 8.94 23.72
N ASN A 46 20.71 9.74 23.26
CA ASN A 46 20.52 11.18 23.10
C ASN A 46 19.30 11.47 22.21
N GLY A 47 18.24 12.01 22.83
CA GLY A 47 16.96 12.32 22.18
C GLY A 47 15.90 11.22 22.24
N LEU A 48 16.18 10.09 22.92
CA LEU A 48 15.24 8.96 23.11
C LEU A 48 14.90 8.69 24.59
N GLU A 49 15.18 9.62 25.49
CA GLU A 49 15.07 9.42 26.95
C GLU A 49 13.63 9.05 27.38
N SER A 50 12.62 9.58 26.67
CA SER A 50 11.20 9.29 26.89
C SER A 50 10.66 8.13 26.04
N SER A 51 11.51 7.50 25.22
CA SER A 51 11.08 6.52 24.25
C SER A 51 11.02 5.10 24.82
N ALA A 52 9.94 4.39 24.52
CA ALA A 52 9.81 2.95 24.78
C ALA A 52 10.46 2.15 23.64
N VAL A 53 11.21 1.11 24.03
CA VAL A 53 11.80 0.13 23.09
C VAL A 53 11.25 -1.25 23.41
N GLY A 54 10.65 -1.90 22.42
CA GLY A 54 10.17 -3.26 22.54
C GLY A 54 10.71 -4.11 21.41
N TYR A 55 11.21 -5.31 21.72
CA TYR A 55 11.70 -6.23 20.71
C TYR A 55 11.54 -7.69 21.11
N LEU A 56 11.65 -8.56 20.11
CA LEU A 56 11.72 -10.01 20.27
C LEU A 56 12.57 -10.57 19.12
N LEU A 57 13.60 -11.34 19.49
CA LEU A 57 14.45 -12.14 18.60
C LEU A 57 14.14 -13.62 18.82
N PHE A 58 13.97 -14.40 17.76
CA PHE A 58 13.52 -15.79 17.87
C PHE A 58 14.02 -16.66 16.72
N GLU A 59 14.04 -17.96 16.95
CA GLU A 59 14.24 -18.96 15.89
C GLU A 59 12.95 -19.15 15.10
N PRO A 60 12.93 -18.93 13.78
CA PRO A 60 11.69 -18.99 13.00
C PRO A 60 11.00 -20.37 13.05
N ASP A 61 11.77 -21.46 13.00
CA ASP A 61 11.24 -22.82 12.94
C ASP A 61 10.66 -23.27 14.29
N SER A 62 11.44 -23.17 15.37
CA SER A 62 11.04 -23.62 16.71
C SER A 62 10.15 -22.61 17.43
N GLY A 63 10.33 -21.32 17.15
CA GLY A 63 9.74 -20.23 17.90
C GLY A 63 10.45 -19.94 19.23
N THR A 64 11.63 -20.55 19.45
CA THR A 64 12.44 -20.32 20.64
C THR A 64 12.83 -18.85 20.71
N VAL A 65 12.48 -18.17 21.81
CA VAL A 65 12.83 -16.78 22.05
C VAL A 65 14.27 -16.72 22.53
N LEU A 66 15.12 -16.01 21.80
CA LEU A 66 16.53 -15.79 22.14
C LEU A 66 16.72 -14.55 23.00
N GLU A 67 16.08 -13.44 22.60
CA GLU A 67 16.07 -12.21 23.36
C GLU A 67 14.69 -11.55 23.29
N SER A 68 14.30 -10.86 24.37
CA SER A 68 13.09 -10.04 24.36
C SER A 68 13.16 -8.88 25.33
N ARG A 69 12.48 -7.80 24.98
CA ARG A 69 12.24 -6.64 25.85
C ARG A 69 10.85 -6.09 25.56
N ALA A 70 10.05 -5.86 26.60
CA ALA A 70 8.70 -5.32 26.46
C ALA A 70 7.88 -6.04 25.36
N ALA A 71 8.06 -7.37 25.23
CA ALA A 71 7.54 -8.17 24.13
C ALA A 71 6.00 -8.18 24.05
N ASP A 72 5.35 -7.92 25.18
CA ASP A 72 3.89 -7.92 25.33
C ASP A 72 3.31 -6.50 25.46
N THR A 73 4.17 -5.46 25.38
CA THR A 73 3.75 -4.06 25.36
C THR A 73 3.21 -3.70 23.97
N PRO A 74 2.01 -3.09 23.87
CA PRO A 74 1.45 -2.66 22.59
C PRO A 74 2.13 -1.38 22.10
N PHE A 75 2.62 -1.40 20.86
CA PHE A 75 3.20 -0.28 20.13
C PHE A 75 2.30 0.11 18.95
N ILE A 76 2.46 1.32 18.44
CA ILE A 76 1.95 1.73 17.14
C ILE A 76 2.85 1.06 16.08
N PRO A 77 2.34 0.14 15.24
CA PRO A 77 3.18 -0.60 14.31
C PRO A 77 3.59 0.22 13.08
N ALA A 78 2.92 1.34 12.81
CA ALA A 78 3.02 2.06 11.55
C ALA A 78 2.90 1.05 10.37
N SER A 79 3.70 1.19 9.30
CA SER A 79 3.62 0.31 8.13
C SER A 79 4.02 -1.16 8.37
N VAL A 80 4.44 -1.55 9.57
CA VAL A 80 4.56 -2.98 9.93
C VAL A 80 3.17 -3.65 9.97
N ALA A 81 2.09 -2.87 10.17
CA ALA A 81 0.70 -3.33 10.07
C ALA A 81 0.33 -3.91 8.67
N LYS A 82 1.12 -3.67 7.65
CA LYS A 82 0.94 -4.30 6.33
C LYS A 82 1.22 -5.81 6.33
N LEU A 83 2.02 -6.30 7.27
CA LEU A 83 2.29 -7.74 7.37
C LEU A 83 1.05 -8.58 7.69
N PRO A 84 0.25 -8.26 8.74
CA PRO A 84 -1.01 -8.98 8.98
C PRO A 84 -2.00 -8.83 7.82
N THR A 85 -2.04 -7.69 7.13
CA THR A 85 -2.89 -7.51 5.94
C THR A 85 -2.47 -8.44 4.81
N VAL A 86 -1.17 -8.51 4.49
CA VAL A 86 -0.65 -9.39 3.43
C VAL A 86 -0.87 -10.86 3.79
N ALA A 87 -0.54 -11.26 5.02
CA ALA A 87 -0.73 -12.65 5.46
C ALA A 87 -2.20 -13.08 5.36
N ALA A 88 -3.13 -12.24 5.82
CA ALA A 88 -4.57 -12.51 5.71
C ALA A 88 -5.04 -12.56 4.25
N ALA A 89 -4.57 -11.64 3.41
CA ALA A 89 -4.95 -11.60 2.00
C ALA A 89 -4.46 -12.84 1.24
N LEU A 90 -3.21 -13.25 1.42
CA LEU A 90 -2.68 -14.47 0.80
C LEU A 90 -3.46 -15.72 1.22
N ALA A 91 -3.87 -15.79 2.48
CA ALA A 91 -4.65 -16.92 2.98
C ALA A 91 -6.11 -16.93 2.48
N LEU A 92 -6.76 -15.77 2.37
CA LEU A 92 -8.18 -15.64 2.01
C LEU A 92 -8.43 -15.62 0.50
N LEU A 93 -7.52 -15.03 -0.27
CA LEU A 93 -7.65 -14.88 -1.72
C LEU A 93 -6.80 -15.91 -2.49
N GLY A 94 -5.68 -16.32 -1.93
CA GLY A 94 -4.66 -17.14 -2.58
C GLY A 94 -3.57 -16.31 -3.26
N PRO A 95 -2.32 -16.83 -3.37
CA PRO A 95 -1.19 -16.09 -3.94
C PRO A 95 -1.35 -15.77 -5.43
N ASP A 96 -2.10 -16.60 -6.17
CA ASP A 96 -2.32 -16.46 -7.60
C ASP A 96 -3.55 -15.62 -7.96
N HIS A 97 -4.25 -15.08 -6.95
CA HIS A 97 -5.42 -14.23 -7.17
C HIS A 97 -5.04 -13.01 -8.02
N ARG A 98 -5.90 -12.69 -9.00
CA ARG A 98 -5.76 -11.52 -9.87
C ARG A 98 -7.01 -10.66 -9.81
N PHE A 99 -6.81 -9.36 -9.88
CA PHE A 99 -7.86 -8.36 -9.93
C PHE A 99 -8.11 -8.00 -11.41
N ALA A 100 -9.35 -8.11 -11.88
CA ALA A 100 -9.66 -7.87 -13.29
C ALA A 100 -10.37 -6.54 -13.50
N THR A 101 -9.77 -5.63 -14.27
CA THR A 101 -10.42 -4.44 -14.82
C THR A 101 -11.04 -4.77 -16.16
N ARG A 102 -12.31 -4.39 -16.41
CA ARG A 102 -13.06 -4.79 -17.59
C ARG A 102 -13.72 -3.62 -18.30
N LEU A 103 -13.85 -3.74 -19.62
CA LEU A 103 -14.76 -2.95 -20.43
C LEU A 103 -15.93 -3.83 -20.85
N LEU A 104 -17.15 -3.42 -20.51
CA LEU A 104 -18.36 -4.18 -20.77
C LEU A 104 -19.36 -3.35 -21.59
N ALA A 105 -20.13 -4.05 -22.42
CA ALA A 105 -21.22 -3.49 -23.20
C ALA A 105 -22.57 -3.98 -22.69
N THR A 106 -23.58 -3.11 -22.68
CA THR A 106 -24.96 -3.48 -22.32
C THR A 106 -25.85 -3.74 -23.52
N GLY A 107 -25.33 -3.58 -24.74
CA GLY A 107 -26.07 -3.78 -25.96
C GLY A 107 -25.20 -4.34 -27.09
N PRO A 108 -25.75 -4.52 -28.28
CA PRO A 108 -25.03 -5.12 -29.41
C PRO A 108 -23.97 -4.17 -29.98
N LEU A 109 -22.81 -4.73 -30.31
CA LEU A 109 -21.76 -4.09 -31.11
C LEU A 109 -21.87 -4.63 -32.54
N THR A 110 -22.34 -3.79 -33.48
CA THR A 110 -22.57 -4.17 -34.87
C THR A 110 -22.02 -3.09 -35.80
N GLY A 111 -21.21 -3.47 -36.78
CA GLY A 111 -20.63 -2.55 -37.76
C GLY A 111 -19.74 -1.44 -37.10
N GLY A 112 -19.16 -1.72 -35.95
CA GLY A 112 -18.34 -0.77 -35.18
C GLY A 112 -19.13 0.18 -34.29
N VAL A 113 -20.44 0.04 -34.22
CA VAL A 113 -21.31 0.88 -33.38
C VAL A 113 -21.86 0.05 -32.22
N LEU A 114 -21.59 0.50 -31.00
CA LEU A 114 -22.19 -0.03 -29.76
C LEU A 114 -23.51 0.70 -29.50
N ARG A 115 -24.62 -0.03 -29.58
CA ARG A 115 -25.97 0.47 -29.20
C ARG A 115 -26.30 0.01 -27.80
N GLY A 116 -25.84 0.77 -26.82
CA GLY A 116 -25.91 0.50 -25.39
C GLY A 116 -24.80 1.22 -24.64
N ASP A 117 -24.75 1.05 -23.34
CA ASP A 117 -23.72 1.68 -22.53
C ASP A 117 -22.40 0.93 -22.62
N LEU A 118 -21.29 1.67 -22.56
CA LEU A 118 -19.95 1.15 -22.33
C LEU A 118 -19.58 1.38 -20.86
N ILE A 119 -19.16 0.33 -20.16
CA ILE A 119 -18.85 0.39 -18.72
C ILE A 119 -17.40 0.01 -18.48
N LEU A 120 -16.65 0.92 -17.83
CA LEU A 120 -15.33 0.65 -17.27
C LEU A 120 -15.51 0.15 -15.84
N GLN A 121 -15.36 -1.15 -15.62
CA GLN A 121 -15.53 -1.80 -14.32
C GLN A 121 -14.19 -2.00 -13.61
N GLY A 122 -14.06 -1.47 -12.40
CA GLY A 122 -12.92 -1.68 -11.54
C GLY A 122 -12.96 -3.02 -10.81
N GLY A 123 -11.88 -3.78 -10.90
CA GLY A 123 -11.71 -5.07 -10.23
C GLY A 123 -10.99 -5.01 -8.88
N GLY A 124 -10.57 -3.83 -8.43
CA GLY A 124 -9.75 -3.69 -7.22
C GLY A 124 -8.25 -3.92 -7.48
N ASP A 125 -7.77 -3.70 -8.69
CA ASP A 125 -6.33 -3.73 -8.98
C ASP A 125 -5.64 -2.51 -8.34
N PRO A 126 -4.77 -2.71 -7.33
CA PRO A 126 -4.07 -1.61 -6.66
C PRO A 126 -2.92 -1.03 -7.49
N ALA A 127 -2.55 -1.70 -8.58
CA ALA A 127 -1.41 -1.35 -9.43
C ALA A 127 -1.80 -0.97 -10.86
N LEU A 128 -3.11 -0.80 -11.15
CA LEU A 128 -3.56 -0.34 -12.46
C LEU A 128 -2.87 0.98 -12.80
N ALA A 129 -2.19 0.99 -13.95
CA ALA A 129 -1.48 2.15 -14.47
C ALA A 129 -2.12 2.64 -15.78
N THR A 130 -1.67 3.78 -16.27
CA THR A 130 -2.12 4.34 -17.56
C THR A 130 -1.93 3.35 -18.71
N GLU A 131 -0.82 2.60 -18.70
CA GLU A 131 -0.49 1.57 -19.67
C GLU A 131 -1.55 0.47 -19.72
N GLY A 132 -2.14 0.13 -18.56
CA GLY A 132 -3.26 -0.81 -18.48
C GLY A 132 -4.54 -0.26 -19.15
N LEU A 133 -4.81 1.04 -19.02
CA LEU A 133 -5.91 1.67 -19.75
C LEU A 133 -5.67 1.66 -21.26
N VAL A 134 -4.43 1.85 -21.71
CA VAL A 134 -4.06 1.75 -23.13
C VAL A 134 -4.25 0.32 -23.65
N GLN A 135 -3.91 -0.70 -22.86
CA GLN A 135 -4.17 -2.11 -23.23
C GLN A 135 -5.67 -2.40 -23.35
N LEU A 136 -6.48 -1.92 -22.40
CA LEU A 136 -7.94 -2.04 -22.47
C LEU A 136 -8.50 -1.34 -23.71
N LEU A 137 -7.97 -0.16 -24.07
CA LEU A 137 -8.36 0.54 -25.30
C LEU A 137 -7.99 -0.26 -26.55
N GLY A 138 -6.81 -0.89 -26.59
CA GLY A 138 -6.40 -1.80 -27.64
C GLY A 138 -7.37 -2.98 -27.79
N GLY A 139 -7.80 -3.57 -26.66
CA GLY A 139 -8.83 -4.63 -26.65
C GLY A 139 -10.19 -4.14 -27.17
N LEU A 140 -10.59 -2.91 -26.84
CA LEU A 140 -11.81 -2.28 -27.35
C LEU A 140 -11.75 -2.04 -28.87
N ALA A 141 -10.61 -1.58 -29.38
CA ALA A 141 -10.38 -1.43 -30.82
C ALA A 141 -10.38 -2.77 -31.55
N ALA A 142 -9.78 -3.82 -30.95
CA ALA A 142 -9.79 -5.18 -31.47
C ALA A 142 -11.22 -5.78 -31.52
N ALA A 143 -12.07 -5.44 -30.53
CA ALA A 143 -13.50 -5.79 -30.57
C ALA A 143 -14.27 -5.03 -31.67
N GLY A 144 -13.64 -4.06 -32.33
CA GLY A 144 -14.16 -3.32 -33.45
C GLY A 144 -14.99 -2.09 -33.08
N LEU A 145 -14.96 -1.61 -31.85
CA LEU A 145 -15.68 -0.39 -31.45
C LEU A 145 -15.10 0.83 -32.15
N ARG A 146 -15.95 1.62 -32.80
CA ARG A 146 -15.61 2.90 -33.43
C ARG A 146 -16.48 4.03 -32.92
N ARG A 147 -17.73 3.73 -32.53
CA ARG A 147 -18.71 4.71 -32.08
C ARG A 147 -19.58 4.15 -30.98
N LEU A 148 -19.85 4.96 -29.96
CA LEU A 148 -20.76 4.64 -28.87
C LEU A 148 -22.08 5.40 -29.09
N GLU A 149 -23.20 4.65 -29.17
CA GLU A 149 -24.59 5.17 -29.12
C GLU A 149 -25.18 4.78 -27.75
N GLY A 150 -24.77 5.49 -26.69
CA GLY A 150 -25.14 5.22 -25.31
C GLY A 150 -24.26 6.04 -24.35
N ARG A 151 -24.25 5.66 -23.09
CA ARG A 151 -23.47 6.32 -22.05
C ARG A 151 -22.11 5.67 -21.88
N PHE A 152 -21.12 6.44 -21.48
CA PHE A 152 -19.89 5.92 -20.93
C PHE A 152 -19.98 5.96 -19.39
N LEU A 153 -19.91 4.82 -18.75
CA LEU A 153 -20.08 4.66 -17.31
C LEU A 153 -18.81 4.07 -16.69
N TYR A 154 -18.61 4.32 -15.40
CA TYR A 154 -17.62 3.60 -14.60
C TYR A 154 -18.29 2.97 -13.38
N ASP A 155 -17.89 1.72 -13.08
CA ASP A 155 -18.43 0.90 -12.00
C ASP A 155 -17.34 0.61 -10.98
N THR A 156 -17.51 1.15 -9.77
CA THR A 156 -16.61 0.97 -8.61
C THR A 156 -17.25 0.12 -7.51
N ALA A 157 -18.40 -0.50 -7.75
CA ALA A 157 -19.22 -1.12 -6.70
C ALA A 157 -18.57 -2.33 -6.01
N LEU A 158 -17.47 -2.86 -6.57
CA LEU A 158 -16.77 -3.99 -5.97
C LEU A 158 -16.13 -3.66 -4.61
N LEU A 159 -15.64 -2.43 -4.44
CA LEU A 159 -15.09 -1.92 -3.18
C LEU A 159 -15.77 -0.59 -2.82
N PRO A 160 -15.76 -0.17 -1.55
CA PRO A 160 -16.25 1.16 -1.18
C PRO A 160 -15.35 2.25 -1.78
N ASP A 161 -15.96 3.34 -2.25
CA ASP A 161 -15.26 4.56 -2.64
C ASP A 161 -15.04 5.44 -1.41
N LEU A 162 -13.79 5.62 -1.01
CA LEU A 162 -13.38 6.44 0.13
C LEU A 162 -12.50 7.58 -0.37
N ALA A 163 -12.73 8.78 0.14
CA ALA A 163 -12.02 9.98 -0.33
C ALA A 163 -10.56 10.05 0.19
N GLU A 164 -10.26 9.40 1.30
CA GLU A 164 -8.95 9.35 1.94
C GLU A 164 -8.82 8.11 2.84
N ILE A 165 -7.60 7.74 3.20
CA ILE A 165 -7.32 6.60 4.08
C ILE A 165 -7.50 6.99 5.56
N ASP A 166 -7.01 8.17 5.96
CA ASP A 166 -6.98 8.61 7.36
C ASP A 166 -7.20 10.12 7.46
N ALA A 167 -8.28 10.54 8.14
CA ALA A 167 -8.64 11.94 8.31
C ALA A 167 -7.66 12.71 9.22
N GLY A 168 -6.77 12.04 9.93
CA GLY A 168 -5.70 12.64 10.71
C GLY A 168 -4.45 12.99 9.91
N GLN A 169 -4.48 12.92 8.57
CA GLN A 169 -3.33 13.26 7.73
C GLN A 169 -3.48 14.65 7.10
N PRO A 170 -2.37 15.30 6.70
CA PRO A 170 -2.42 16.53 5.92
C PRO A 170 -3.22 16.34 4.62
N TRP A 171 -3.98 17.35 4.23
CA TRP A 171 -4.81 17.27 3.01
C TRP A 171 -4.03 17.00 1.74
N ALA A 172 -2.84 17.59 1.59
CA ALA A 172 -2.00 17.42 0.41
C ALA A 172 -1.01 16.24 0.53
N ALA A 173 -1.20 15.33 1.50
CA ALA A 173 -0.32 14.18 1.68
C ALA A 173 -0.56 13.14 0.55
N PRO A 174 0.38 12.94 -0.38
CA PRO A 174 0.18 12.08 -1.54
C PRO A 174 0.14 10.58 -1.22
N TYR A 175 0.35 10.22 0.04
CA TYR A 175 0.23 8.86 0.58
C TYR A 175 -1.13 8.61 1.28
N ASN A 176 -2.00 9.63 1.36
CA ASN A 176 -3.35 9.58 1.95
C ASN A 176 -4.41 9.75 0.86
N THR A 177 -4.42 8.86 -0.10
CA THR A 177 -5.24 8.95 -1.31
C THR A 177 -6.65 8.42 -1.10
N GLY A 178 -7.55 8.72 -2.03
CA GLY A 178 -8.81 8.00 -2.17
C GLY A 178 -8.56 6.49 -2.42
N VAL A 179 -9.51 5.66 -2.03
CA VAL A 179 -9.49 4.20 -2.15
C VAL A 179 -10.75 3.75 -2.87
N GLY A 180 -10.63 2.84 -3.84
CA GLY A 180 -11.77 2.32 -4.58
C GLY A 180 -11.40 1.16 -5.49
N ALA A 181 -12.43 0.52 -6.06
CA ALA A 181 -12.24 -0.63 -6.95
C ALA A 181 -11.54 -0.26 -8.28
N LEU A 182 -11.64 0.99 -8.70
CA LEU A 182 -10.99 1.51 -9.90
C LEU A 182 -9.97 2.56 -9.48
N SER A 183 -8.78 2.10 -9.10
CA SER A 183 -7.63 2.92 -8.70
C SER A 183 -6.66 3.05 -9.86
N LEU A 184 -6.08 4.24 -10.10
CA LEU A 184 -5.19 4.50 -11.22
C LEU A 184 -3.93 5.25 -10.77
N ASN A 185 -2.74 4.79 -11.18
CA ASN A 185 -1.45 5.43 -10.89
C ASN A 185 -1.29 5.77 -9.41
N TYR A 186 -1.69 4.83 -8.54
CA TYR A 186 -1.71 4.97 -7.08
C TYR A 186 -2.55 6.15 -6.58
N ASN A 187 -3.57 6.58 -7.34
CA ASN A 187 -4.51 7.67 -7.01
C ASN A 187 -3.80 8.98 -6.63
N ARG A 188 -2.79 9.36 -7.42
CA ARG A 188 -2.03 10.60 -7.25
C ARG A 188 -2.00 11.41 -8.53
N ALA A 189 -2.06 12.73 -8.40
CA ALA A 189 -1.87 13.68 -9.48
C ALA A 189 -0.65 14.58 -9.20
N LEU A 190 0.03 15.02 -10.25
CA LEU A 190 1.11 16.00 -10.18
C LEU A 190 0.55 17.37 -10.55
N LEU A 191 0.52 18.28 -9.61
CA LEU A 191 0.35 19.71 -9.89
C LEU A 191 1.69 20.26 -10.31
N ASN A 192 1.76 20.88 -11.47
CA ASN A 192 3.01 21.34 -12.06
C ASN A 192 2.87 22.80 -12.53
N TRP A 193 3.80 23.65 -12.10
CA TRP A 193 3.89 25.02 -12.54
C TRP A 193 5.22 25.21 -13.26
N LYS A 194 5.18 25.26 -14.58
CA LYS A 194 6.38 25.44 -15.40
C LYS A 194 6.91 26.86 -15.28
N ARG A 195 8.24 26.99 -15.42
CA ARG A 195 8.89 28.30 -15.48
C ARG A 195 8.27 29.16 -16.59
N GLY A 196 7.88 30.39 -16.28
CA GLY A 196 7.27 31.32 -17.22
C GLY A 196 5.84 31.01 -17.63
N ALA A 197 5.21 29.96 -17.07
CA ALA A 197 3.81 29.67 -17.34
C ALA A 197 2.87 30.62 -16.59
N ALA A 198 1.71 30.90 -17.19
CA ALA A 198 0.68 31.75 -16.58
C ALA A 198 -0.02 31.11 -15.37
N GLY A 199 0.11 29.80 -15.20
CA GLY A 199 -0.52 29.06 -14.09
C GLY A 199 -0.08 27.58 -14.03
N PRO A 200 -0.57 26.86 -13.01
CA PRO A 200 -0.28 25.44 -12.85
C PRO A 200 -1.15 24.59 -13.79
N GLU A 201 -0.62 23.41 -14.13
CA GLU A 201 -1.31 22.32 -14.83
C GLU A 201 -1.44 21.09 -13.96
N VAL A 202 -2.41 20.22 -14.28
CA VAL A 202 -2.58 18.92 -13.58
C VAL A 202 -2.23 17.79 -14.53
N LEU A 203 -1.38 16.91 -14.06
CA LEU A 203 -0.86 15.79 -14.83
C LEU A 203 -1.02 14.47 -14.06
N THR A 204 -1.30 13.40 -14.79
CA THR A 204 -0.94 12.05 -14.32
C THR A 204 0.41 11.68 -14.90
N VAL A 205 1.17 10.84 -14.20
CA VAL A 205 2.48 10.37 -14.65
C VAL A 205 2.36 8.90 -14.97
N ALA A 206 2.77 8.55 -16.19
CA ALA A 206 2.83 7.22 -16.74
C ALA A 206 4.25 6.95 -17.27
N ASP A 207 4.60 5.71 -17.56
CA ASP A 207 5.88 5.38 -18.19
C ASP A 207 6.03 6.07 -19.56
N ALA A 208 4.91 6.20 -20.30
CA ALA A 208 4.85 6.93 -21.56
C ALA A 208 4.99 8.45 -21.42
N GLY A 209 5.03 9.01 -20.19
CA GLY A 209 5.20 10.43 -19.95
C GLY A 209 4.11 11.05 -19.06
N ARG A 210 3.94 12.37 -19.22
CA ARG A 210 2.99 13.16 -18.42
C ARG A 210 1.76 13.50 -19.27
N LEU A 211 0.60 13.04 -18.84
CA LEU A 211 -0.67 13.27 -19.52
C LEU A 211 -1.56 14.20 -18.68
N PRO A 212 -2.30 15.13 -19.29
CA PRO A 212 -3.29 15.95 -18.59
C PRO A 212 -4.35 15.08 -17.90
N LEU A 213 -4.71 15.45 -16.65
CA LEU A 213 -5.73 14.77 -15.86
C LEU A 213 -6.89 15.73 -15.56
N ASP A 214 -7.92 15.71 -16.39
CA ASP A 214 -9.01 16.69 -16.38
C ASP A 214 -9.99 16.57 -15.19
N SER A 215 -9.95 15.45 -14.47
CA SER A 215 -10.80 15.22 -13.28
C SER A 215 -10.30 15.92 -12.02
N VAL A 216 -9.05 16.39 -12.03
CA VAL A 216 -8.44 17.15 -10.94
C VAL A 216 -8.18 18.58 -11.44
N ALA A 217 -8.50 19.58 -10.65
CA ALA A 217 -8.32 20.96 -11.01
C ALA A 217 -7.38 21.69 -10.05
N VAL A 218 -6.64 22.67 -10.57
CA VAL A 218 -5.79 23.54 -9.77
C VAL A 218 -5.94 24.97 -10.22
N ARG A 219 -6.04 25.89 -9.27
CA ARG A 219 -6.10 27.33 -9.52
C ARG A 219 -4.96 28.05 -8.78
N PRO A 220 -4.44 29.15 -9.35
CA PRO A 220 -3.51 30.02 -8.65
C PRO A 220 -4.17 30.59 -7.38
N MET A 221 -3.40 30.69 -6.30
CA MET A 221 -3.81 31.30 -5.04
C MET A 221 -3.00 32.58 -4.85
N ALA A 222 -3.67 33.74 -4.77
CA ALA A 222 -3.00 35.01 -4.51
C ALA A 222 -2.60 35.11 -3.03
N GLY A 223 -1.37 35.56 -2.78
CA GLY A 223 -0.97 36.17 -1.50
C GLY A 223 -0.89 35.29 -0.27
N SER A 224 -0.77 33.97 -0.37
CA SER A 224 -0.65 33.13 0.82
C SER A 224 0.78 33.03 1.33
N LYS A 225 1.01 33.48 2.56
CA LYS A 225 2.24 33.18 3.30
C LYS A 225 2.02 31.84 4.04
N GLY A 226 2.89 30.86 3.82
CA GLY A 226 2.99 29.66 4.66
C GLY A 226 2.26 28.41 4.20
N PHE A 227 1.26 28.49 3.31
CA PHE A 227 0.56 27.30 2.79
C PHE A 227 0.56 27.29 1.28
N PRO A 228 1.56 26.66 0.63
CA PRO A 228 1.68 26.69 -0.83
C PRO A 228 0.58 25.90 -1.55
N LEU A 229 -0.17 25.07 -0.84
CA LEU A 229 -1.16 24.17 -1.42
C LEU A 229 -2.32 23.94 -0.45
N LEU A 230 -3.54 24.27 -0.87
CA LEU A 230 -4.77 24.08 -0.09
C LEU A 230 -5.86 23.39 -0.91
N PRO A 231 -6.74 22.58 -0.29
CA PRO A 231 -7.91 22.03 -0.96
C PRO A 231 -8.96 23.12 -1.24
N ASP A 232 -9.64 22.98 -2.37
CA ASP A 232 -10.78 23.81 -2.80
C ASP A 232 -11.98 22.92 -3.16
N GLY A 233 -12.18 21.86 -2.40
CA GLY A 233 -13.15 20.79 -2.62
C GLY A 233 -12.51 19.50 -3.12
N ALA A 234 -13.33 18.48 -3.35
CA ALA A 234 -12.85 17.18 -3.82
C ALA A 234 -12.13 17.31 -5.17
N ASP A 235 -10.86 16.88 -5.20
CA ASP A 235 -9.97 16.95 -6.36
C ASP A 235 -9.81 18.38 -6.95
N ARG A 236 -9.95 19.40 -6.12
CA ARG A 236 -9.65 20.79 -6.49
C ARG A 236 -8.68 21.41 -5.52
N TRP A 237 -7.71 22.15 -6.07
CA TRP A 237 -6.59 22.68 -5.33
C TRP A 237 -6.35 24.16 -5.62
N LEU A 238 -5.90 24.87 -4.60
CA LEU A 238 -5.30 26.19 -4.71
C LEU A 238 -3.80 26.02 -4.53
N MET A 239 -3.01 26.56 -5.47
CA MET A 239 -1.55 26.47 -5.45
C MET A 239 -0.94 27.85 -5.47
N ALA A 240 -0.07 28.16 -4.51
CA ALA A 240 0.68 29.40 -4.51
C ALA A 240 1.69 29.41 -5.68
N PRO A 241 1.86 30.56 -6.34
CA PRO A 241 2.86 30.71 -7.40
C PRO A 241 4.27 30.48 -6.83
N PRO A 242 5.18 29.86 -7.62
CA PRO A 242 6.58 29.80 -7.26
C PRO A 242 7.20 31.20 -7.30
N ALA A 243 8.41 31.34 -6.76
CA ALA A 243 9.17 32.56 -6.93
C ALA A 243 9.38 32.90 -8.42
N ALA A 244 9.54 34.20 -8.73
CA ALA A 244 9.63 34.65 -10.12
C ALA A 244 10.76 33.91 -10.87
N GLY A 245 10.40 33.31 -12.00
CA GLY A 245 11.33 32.56 -12.84
C GLY A 245 11.65 31.14 -12.37
N GLU A 246 11.01 30.65 -11.31
CA GLU A 246 11.13 29.26 -10.83
C GLU A 246 10.03 28.36 -11.39
N ALA A 247 10.19 27.06 -11.19
CA ALA A 247 9.18 26.04 -11.41
C ALA A 247 8.78 25.43 -10.06
N ALA A 248 7.55 24.98 -9.95
CA ALA A 248 7.09 24.24 -8.76
C ALA A 248 6.33 23.00 -9.17
N GLY A 249 6.41 21.96 -8.34
CA GLY A 249 5.67 20.72 -8.53
C GLY A 249 5.29 20.11 -7.19
N ALA A 250 4.07 19.58 -7.10
CA ALA A 250 3.59 18.91 -5.91
C ALA A 250 2.70 17.72 -6.29
N TRP A 251 2.95 16.57 -5.66
CA TRP A 251 2.04 15.45 -5.72
C TRP A 251 0.89 15.67 -4.75
N VAL A 252 -0.33 15.40 -5.22
CA VAL A 252 -1.55 15.46 -4.41
C VAL A 252 -2.32 14.14 -4.48
N PRO A 253 -3.09 13.80 -3.44
CA PRO A 253 -4.00 12.67 -3.49
C PRO A 253 -5.17 12.97 -4.43
N VAL A 254 -5.70 11.92 -5.07
CA VAL A 254 -6.95 11.93 -5.81
C VAL A 254 -8.03 11.31 -4.93
N ALA A 255 -9.09 12.06 -4.65
CA ALA A 255 -10.17 11.64 -3.76
C ALA A 255 -11.24 10.80 -4.47
N ARG A 256 -11.39 10.96 -5.80
CA ARG A 256 -12.37 10.25 -6.64
C ARG A 256 -11.66 9.41 -7.71
N PRO A 257 -11.01 8.30 -7.32
CA PRO A 257 -10.15 7.54 -8.23
C PRO A 257 -10.89 6.96 -9.45
N GLY A 258 -12.13 6.50 -9.26
CA GLY A 258 -12.94 5.96 -10.37
C GLY A 258 -13.23 7.01 -11.45
N LEU A 259 -13.55 8.24 -11.04
CA LEU A 259 -13.74 9.36 -11.98
C LEU A 259 -12.43 9.70 -12.70
N ALA A 260 -11.31 9.70 -11.98
CA ALA A 260 -10.01 10.01 -12.55
C ALA A 260 -9.62 8.98 -13.63
N ALA A 261 -9.78 7.69 -13.34
CA ALA A 261 -9.51 6.62 -14.29
C ALA A 261 -10.41 6.71 -15.52
N ALA A 262 -11.72 6.92 -15.33
CA ALA A 262 -12.68 7.03 -16.42
C ALA A 262 -12.43 8.28 -17.30
N THR A 263 -12.09 9.40 -16.70
CA THR A 263 -11.78 10.65 -17.42
C THR A 263 -10.51 10.48 -18.26
N LEU A 264 -9.46 9.85 -17.71
CA LEU A 264 -8.25 9.57 -18.47
C LEU A 264 -8.51 8.56 -19.59
N PHE A 265 -9.29 7.50 -19.32
CA PHE A 265 -9.67 6.53 -20.34
C PHE A 265 -10.40 7.20 -21.51
N ARG A 266 -11.37 8.08 -21.21
CA ARG A 266 -12.07 8.86 -22.24
C ARG A 266 -11.11 9.69 -23.10
N ARG A 267 -10.13 10.37 -22.49
CA ARG A 267 -9.11 11.13 -23.23
C ARG A 267 -8.30 10.22 -24.16
N LEU A 268 -7.78 9.09 -23.64
CA LEU A 268 -7.00 8.13 -24.42
C LEU A 268 -7.83 7.53 -25.57
N ALA A 269 -9.13 7.29 -25.35
CA ALA A 269 -10.04 6.81 -26.37
C ALA A 269 -10.21 7.86 -27.48
N GLY A 270 -10.38 9.14 -27.14
CA GLY A 270 -10.45 10.25 -28.09
C GLY A 270 -9.17 10.39 -28.92
N ASP A 271 -8.00 10.30 -28.29
CA ASP A 271 -6.70 10.30 -28.96
C ASP A 271 -6.56 9.10 -29.90
N GLY A 272 -7.21 7.96 -29.58
CA GLY A 272 -7.32 6.76 -30.42
C GLY A 272 -8.46 6.77 -31.44
N GLY A 273 -9.18 7.89 -31.60
CA GLY A 273 -10.26 8.04 -32.58
C GLY A 273 -11.61 7.47 -32.16
N ILE A 274 -11.80 7.15 -30.86
CA ILE A 274 -13.08 6.71 -30.30
C ILE A 274 -13.62 7.81 -29.38
N ASP A 275 -14.63 8.56 -29.86
CA ASP A 275 -15.25 9.59 -29.06
C ASP A 275 -16.22 9.00 -28.03
N LEU A 276 -15.93 9.23 -26.75
CA LEU A 276 -16.75 8.79 -25.62
C LEU A 276 -17.38 10.01 -24.94
N PRO A 277 -18.66 9.95 -24.51
CA PRO A 277 -19.27 11.00 -23.72
C PRO A 277 -18.59 11.14 -22.35
N LEU A 278 -18.96 12.19 -21.60
CA LEU A 278 -18.47 12.36 -20.23
C LEU A 278 -18.83 11.13 -19.38
N PRO A 279 -17.88 10.63 -18.56
CA PRO A 279 -18.12 9.43 -17.77
C PRO A 279 -19.13 9.72 -16.65
N GLY A 280 -20.10 8.82 -16.50
CA GLY A 280 -21.04 8.80 -15.38
C GLY A 280 -20.79 7.63 -14.44
N VAL A 281 -21.22 7.75 -13.19
CA VAL A 281 -21.26 6.59 -12.26
C VAL A 281 -22.33 5.62 -12.73
N GLY A 282 -22.00 4.30 -12.74
CA GLY A 282 -22.96 3.27 -13.07
C GLY A 282 -22.65 1.95 -12.37
N ARG A 283 -23.56 0.99 -12.55
CA ARG A 283 -23.34 -0.40 -12.14
C ARG A 283 -23.45 -1.30 -13.35
N THR A 284 -22.60 -2.29 -13.40
CA THR A 284 -22.61 -3.33 -14.44
C THR A 284 -23.85 -4.20 -14.25
N PRO A 285 -24.80 -4.23 -15.20
CA PRO A 285 -25.96 -5.11 -15.10
C PRO A 285 -25.57 -6.56 -15.37
N ALA A 286 -26.37 -7.49 -14.85
CA ALA A 286 -26.24 -8.89 -15.21
C ALA A 286 -26.40 -9.08 -16.75
N GLY A 287 -25.57 -9.91 -17.34
CA GLY A 287 -25.58 -10.19 -18.79
C GLY A 287 -24.84 -9.19 -19.67
N ALA A 288 -24.16 -8.18 -19.08
CA ALA A 288 -23.27 -7.30 -19.84
C ALA A 288 -22.12 -8.12 -20.49
N THR A 289 -21.83 -7.83 -21.75
CA THR A 289 -20.82 -8.54 -22.54
C THR A 289 -19.44 -7.91 -22.31
N VAL A 290 -18.44 -8.72 -21.97
CA VAL A 290 -17.05 -8.26 -21.85
C VAL A 290 -16.47 -8.01 -23.23
N LEU A 291 -16.05 -6.79 -23.51
CA LEU A 291 -15.36 -6.40 -24.76
C LEU A 291 -13.83 -6.46 -24.60
N ALA A 292 -13.33 -6.10 -23.43
CA ALA A 292 -11.92 -6.19 -23.09
C ALA A 292 -11.75 -6.42 -21.58
N ALA A 293 -10.68 -7.10 -21.21
CA ALA A 293 -10.31 -7.33 -19.81
C ALA A 293 -8.81 -7.24 -19.64
N LEU A 294 -8.40 -6.79 -18.46
CA LEU A 294 -7.02 -6.73 -18.02
C LEU A 294 -6.93 -7.31 -16.62
N ASP A 295 -6.15 -8.37 -16.47
CA ASP A 295 -5.82 -8.94 -15.16
C ASP A 295 -4.57 -8.28 -14.59
N SER A 296 -4.59 -8.03 -13.28
CA SER A 296 -3.42 -7.58 -12.55
C SER A 296 -2.32 -8.64 -12.53
N LEU A 297 -1.15 -8.28 -12.01
CA LEU A 297 -0.19 -9.26 -11.52
C LEU A 297 -0.84 -10.16 -10.44
N PRO A 298 -0.32 -11.39 -10.19
CA PRO A 298 -0.80 -12.22 -9.10
C PRO A 298 -0.60 -11.52 -7.75
N LEU A 299 -1.45 -11.85 -6.77
CA LEU A 299 -1.43 -11.22 -5.44
C LEU A 299 -0.06 -11.33 -4.76
N SER A 300 0.67 -12.42 -4.96
CA SER A 300 2.03 -12.59 -4.44
C SER A 300 2.98 -11.48 -4.93
N GLU A 301 2.93 -11.12 -6.21
CA GLU A 301 3.74 -10.05 -6.79
C GLU A 301 3.25 -8.66 -6.34
N LEU A 302 1.94 -8.45 -6.27
CA LEU A 302 1.35 -7.22 -5.74
C LEU A 302 1.74 -7.03 -4.26
N ALA A 303 1.74 -8.10 -3.46
CA ALA A 303 2.14 -8.09 -2.06
C ALA A 303 3.64 -7.80 -1.89
N ARG A 304 4.49 -8.37 -2.75
CA ARG A 304 5.93 -8.05 -2.80
C ARG A 304 6.14 -6.55 -3.07
N GLY A 305 5.49 -6.02 -4.10
CA GLY A 305 5.53 -4.59 -4.43
C GLY A 305 5.00 -3.70 -3.30
N LEU A 306 3.89 -4.10 -2.66
CA LEU A 306 3.32 -3.43 -1.50
C LEU A 306 4.31 -3.36 -0.34
N LEU A 307 4.95 -4.46 0.04
CA LEU A 307 5.91 -4.50 1.15
C LEU A 307 7.19 -3.73 0.80
N ARG A 308 7.68 -3.86 -0.44
CA ARG A 308 8.86 -3.16 -0.95
C ARG A 308 8.67 -1.64 -0.94
N HIS A 309 7.60 -1.14 -1.53
CA HIS A 309 7.33 0.32 -1.65
C HIS A 309 6.54 0.88 -0.48
N SER A 310 6.07 0.04 0.43
CA SER A 310 5.24 0.43 1.57
C SER A 310 3.99 1.22 1.16
N ASN A 311 3.39 0.88 0.01
CA ASN A 311 2.28 1.62 -0.56
C ASN A 311 1.01 1.49 0.30
N ASN A 312 0.43 2.62 0.71
CA ASN A 312 -0.75 2.62 1.58
C ASN A 312 -2.00 2.22 0.81
N LEU A 313 -2.22 2.79 -0.38
CA LEU A 313 -3.36 2.45 -1.22
C LEU A 313 -3.44 0.94 -1.49
N SER A 314 -2.30 0.34 -1.90
CA SER A 314 -2.26 -1.10 -2.18
C SER A 314 -2.64 -1.93 -0.95
N ALA A 315 -2.22 -1.51 0.25
CA ALA A 315 -2.59 -2.18 1.48
C ALA A 315 -4.10 -2.10 1.74
N GLU A 316 -4.70 -0.92 1.57
CA GLU A 316 -6.14 -0.73 1.80
C GLU A 316 -6.98 -1.51 0.79
N VAL A 317 -6.65 -1.44 -0.51
CA VAL A 317 -7.37 -2.14 -1.57
C VAL A 317 -7.30 -3.67 -1.38
N ILE A 318 -6.10 -4.21 -1.15
CA ILE A 318 -5.90 -5.66 -0.92
C ILE A 318 -6.60 -6.10 0.36
N GLY A 319 -6.51 -5.30 1.45
CA GLY A 319 -7.19 -5.60 2.70
C GLY A 319 -8.71 -5.58 2.59
N LEU A 320 -9.28 -4.60 1.89
CA LEU A 320 -10.71 -4.52 1.58
C LEU A 320 -11.14 -5.75 0.75
N ALA A 321 -10.42 -6.11 -0.28
CA ALA A 321 -10.73 -7.28 -1.09
C ALA A 321 -10.73 -8.56 -0.26
N ALA A 322 -9.73 -8.74 0.62
CA ALA A 322 -9.64 -9.89 1.51
C ALA A 322 -10.78 -9.93 2.54
N SER A 323 -11.10 -8.79 3.17
CA SER A 323 -12.16 -8.73 4.18
C SER A 323 -13.56 -8.97 3.59
N ARG A 324 -13.80 -8.52 2.34
CA ARG A 324 -15.07 -8.76 1.63
C ARG A 324 -15.31 -10.22 1.25
N ARG A 325 -14.27 -11.07 1.30
CA ARG A 325 -14.45 -12.55 1.27
C ARG A 325 -15.11 -13.08 2.53
N LEU A 326 -14.96 -12.37 3.65
CA LEU A 326 -15.58 -12.72 4.94
C LEU A 326 -16.95 -12.06 5.10
N ASP A 327 -17.08 -10.81 4.65
CA ASP A 327 -18.33 -10.04 4.70
C ASP A 327 -18.39 -9.09 3.49
N PRO A 328 -19.19 -9.42 2.45
CA PRO A 328 -19.32 -8.58 1.23
C PRO A 328 -19.90 -7.17 1.49
N SER A 329 -20.52 -6.93 2.64
CA SER A 329 -21.17 -5.64 2.98
C SER A 329 -20.20 -4.61 3.56
N VAL A 330 -18.93 -4.95 3.76
CA VAL A 330 -17.92 -4.03 4.31
C VAL A 330 -17.82 -2.75 3.49
N ALA A 331 -17.98 -1.60 4.17
CA ALA A 331 -18.01 -0.28 3.56
C ALA A 331 -16.98 0.71 4.13
N THR A 332 -16.25 0.35 5.20
CA THR A 332 -15.27 1.24 5.85
C THR A 332 -13.95 0.51 6.15
N LEU A 333 -12.84 1.24 6.25
CA LEU A 333 -11.52 0.65 6.50
C LEU A 333 -11.40 0.05 7.89
N ASP A 334 -11.96 0.70 8.90
CA ASP A 334 -11.95 0.22 10.29
C ASP A 334 -12.73 -1.09 10.43
N ARG A 335 -13.91 -1.20 9.83
CA ARG A 335 -14.68 -2.45 9.79
C ARG A 335 -13.94 -3.55 9.04
N SER A 336 -13.33 -3.22 7.91
CA SER A 336 -12.51 -4.12 7.11
C SER A 336 -11.32 -4.66 7.92
N ALA A 337 -10.56 -3.76 8.56
CA ALA A 337 -9.43 -4.12 9.39
C ALA A 337 -9.84 -4.97 10.60
N ALA A 338 -10.96 -4.64 11.25
CA ALA A 338 -11.51 -5.41 12.37
C ALA A 338 -11.91 -6.85 11.96
N LEU A 339 -12.43 -7.04 10.74
CA LEU A 339 -12.74 -8.38 10.22
C LEU A 339 -11.47 -9.21 10.02
N LEU A 340 -10.42 -8.65 9.40
CA LEU A 340 -9.15 -9.36 9.25
C LEU A 340 -8.48 -9.63 10.60
N GLN A 341 -8.53 -8.67 11.54
CA GLN A 341 -8.07 -8.88 12.90
C GLN A 341 -8.81 -10.03 13.58
N GLY A 342 -10.16 -10.06 13.49
CA GLY A 342 -10.98 -11.15 14.03
C GLY A 342 -10.66 -12.49 13.37
N TRP A 343 -10.41 -12.52 12.06
CA TRP A 343 -9.99 -13.72 11.35
C TRP A 343 -8.63 -14.20 11.86
N LEU A 344 -7.61 -13.34 11.95
CA LEU A 344 -6.30 -13.67 12.51
C LEU A 344 -6.41 -14.21 13.93
N THR A 345 -7.25 -13.59 14.77
CA THR A 345 -7.46 -14.03 16.15
C THR A 345 -8.00 -15.46 16.24
N ARG A 346 -8.83 -15.87 15.28
CA ARG A 346 -9.33 -17.25 15.20
C ARG A 346 -8.29 -18.27 14.70
N GLN A 347 -7.23 -17.82 14.06
CA GLN A 347 -6.15 -18.71 13.58
C GLN A 347 -5.21 -19.16 14.72
N GLY A 348 -5.28 -18.57 15.92
CA GLY A 348 -4.49 -19.04 17.04
C GLY A 348 -4.50 -18.16 18.28
N ALA A 349 -3.95 -18.68 19.37
CA ALA A 349 -3.79 -17.96 20.62
C ALA A 349 -2.66 -16.93 20.49
N GLY A 350 -2.80 -15.77 21.14
CA GLY A 350 -1.73 -14.75 21.19
C GLY A 350 -2.06 -13.44 20.52
N TRP A 351 -3.20 -13.32 19.84
CA TRP A 351 -3.65 -12.09 19.18
C TRP A 351 -4.47 -11.16 20.08
N ARG A 352 -4.64 -11.48 21.36
CA ARG A 352 -5.38 -10.64 22.31
C ARG A 352 -4.71 -9.27 22.39
N GLY A 353 -5.50 -8.20 22.18
CA GLY A 353 -5.00 -6.82 22.20
C GLY A 353 -4.39 -6.33 20.88
N LEU A 354 -4.27 -7.16 19.84
CA LEU A 354 -4.02 -6.66 18.49
C LEU A 354 -5.17 -5.73 18.10
N ARG A 355 -4.84 -4.57 17.57
CA ARG A 355 -5.82 -3.65 16.99
C ARG A 355 -5.30 -3.14 15.64
N LEU A 356 -6.08 -3.35 14.60
CA LEU A 356 -5.85 -2.79 13.28
C LEU A 356 -6.94 -1.74 13.00
N ALA A 357 -6.53 -0.49 12.80
CA ALA A 357 -7.44 0.61 12.47
C ALA A 357 -7.68 0.72 10.96
N ASN A 358 -6.70 0.30 10.18
CA ASN A 358 -6.72 0.18 8.72
C ASN A 358 -5.66 -0.85 8.30
N HIS A 359 -5.48 -1.04 7.00
CA HIS A 359 -4.60 -2.09 6.46
C HIS A 359 -3.15 -1.61 6.25
N SER A 360 -2.94 -0.32 6.11
CA SER A 360 -1.63 0.27 5.84
C SER A 360 -0.83 0.62 7.09
N GLY A 361 -1.50 0.79 8.23
CA GLY A 361 -0.92 1.35 9.44
C GLY A 361 -0.68 2.86 9.33
N LEU A 362 -1.34 3.55 8.41
CA LEU A 362 -1.39 5.00 8.36
C LEU A 362 -2.25 5.50 9.55
N GLY A 363 -1.75 6.52 10.26
CA GLY A 363 -2.38 6.98 11.51
C GLY A 363 -1.94 6.18 12.73
N THR A 364 -2.48 6.54 13.89
CA THR A 364 -2.03 6.07 15.21
C THR A 364 -3.02 5.14 15.90
N GLY A 365 -4.07 4.71 15.22
CA GLY A 365 -5.13 3.87 15.79
C GLY A 365 -4.76 2.40 15.99
N SER A 366 -3.76 1.88 15.25
CA SER A 366 -3.35 0.48 15.34
C SER A 366 -2.44 0.21 16.53
N ARG A 367 -2.52 -1.01 17.10
CA ARG A 367 -1.65 -1.50 18.17
C ARG A 367 -1.24 -2.93 17.90
N ALA A 368 0.06 -3.22 18.08
CA ALA A 368 0.62 -4.56 18.01
C ALA A 368 1.77 -4.72 18.99
N THR A 369 1.95 -5.91 19.53
CA THR A 369 3.11 -6.22 20.38
C THR A 369 4.22 -6.89 19.56
N PRO A 370 5.50 -6.82 19.99
CA PRO A 370 6.57 -7.59 19.37
C PRO A 370 6.23 -9.08 19.26
N ARG A 371 5.66 -9.67 20.31
CA ARG A 371 5.25 -11.10 20.32
C ARG A 371 4.19 -11.43 19.27
N GLN A 372 3.21 -10.55 19.06
CA GLN A 372 2.19 -10.75 18.02
C GLN A 372 2.78 -10.74 16.62
N MET A 373 3.68 -9.80 16.34
CA MET A 373 4.33 -9.74 15.02
C MET A 373 5.31 -10.89 14.80
N ALA A 374 6.00 -11.37 15.84
CA ALA A 374 6.83 -12.57 15.77
C ALA A 374 5.98 -13.82 15.48
N ALA A 375 4.84 -13.96 16.16
CA ALA A 375 3.90 -15.04 15.89
C ALA A 375 3.35 -14.99 14.45
N LEU A 376 3.10 -13.79 13.90
CA LEU A 376 2.68 -13.60 12.52
C LEU A 376 3.77 -14.02 11.53
N LEU A 377 5.01 -13.57 11.72
CA LEU A 377 6.14 -13.92 10.86
C LEU A 377 6.33 -15.43 10.84
N ARG A 378 6.28 -16.06 12.01
CA ARG A 378 6.40 -17.52 12.14
C ARG A 378 5.26 -18.26 11.42
N ALA A 379 4.01 -17.84 11.64
CA ALA A 379 2.85 -18.46 11.03
C ALA A 379 2.81 -18.28 9.51
N GLY A 380 3.25 -17.12 9.01
CA GLY A 380 3.37 -16.83 7.59
C GLY A 380 4.44 -17.64 6.87
N GLY A 381 5.47 -18.04 7.60
CA GLY A 381 6.54 -18.90 7.09
C GLY A 381 7.20 -18.37 5.80
N PRO A 382 7.82 -19.27 5.01
CA PRO A 382 8.51 -18.90 3.77
C PRO A 382 7.63 -18.07 2.80
N ALA A 383 6.35 -18.35 2.70
CA ALA A 383 5.42 -17.62 1.83
C ALA A 383 5.32 -16.12 2.15
N LEU A 384 5.49 -15.73 3.42
CA LEU A 384 5.55 -14.34 3.84
C LEU A 384 6.99 -13.81 3.82
N TRP A 385 7.98 -14.63 4.20
CA TRP A 385 9.37 -14.22 4.34
C TRP A 385 9.99 -13.81 3.00
N GLU A 386 9.71 -14.56 1.93
CA GLU A 386 10.18 -14.29 0.57
C GLU A 386 9.63 -12.98 -0.03
N LEU A 387 8.60 -12.40 0.60
CA LEU A 387 8.04 -11.11 0.20
C LEU A 387 8.69 -9.92 0.92
N LEU A 388 9.50 -10.18 1.97
CA LEU A 388 10.14 -9.12 2.74
C LEU A 388 11.26 -8.46 1.93
N PRO A 389 11.28 -7.12 1.84
CA PRO A 389 12.33 -6.44 1.09
C PRO A 389 13.64 -6.39 1.87
N GLY A 390 14.75 -6.48 1.15
CA GLY A 390 16.11 -6.37 1.64
C GLY A 390 16.91 -5.24 1.00
N GLU A 391 18.24 -5.30 1.15
CA GLU A 391 19.18 -4.35 0.55
C GLU A 391 19.08 -4.34 -0.99
N GLU A 392 18.90 -5.51 -1.60
CA GLU A 392 18.72 -5.70 -3.05
C GLU A 392 17.50 -4.98 -3.62
N ASP A 393 16.52 -4.68 -2.79
CA ASP A 393 15.33 -3.88 -3.12
C ASP A 393 15.54 -2.37 -2.92
N GLY A 394 16.77 -1.93 -2.67
CA GLY A 394 17.12 -0.55 -2.39
C GLY A 394 16.70 -0.09 -0.99
N LYS A 395 16.56 -1.03 -0.03
CA LYS A 395 16.32 -0.68 1.37
C LYS A 395 17.64 -0.39 2.06
N ALA A 396 17.64 0.66 2.86
CA ALA A 396 18.76 0.96 3.73
C ALA A 396 18.71 0.03 4.97
N LEU A 397 18.84 -1.28 4.77
CA LEU A 397 18.94 -2.33 5.77
C LEU A 397 20.36 -2.94 5.71
N PRO A 398 20.88 -3.47 6.81
CA PRO A 398 22.12 -4.23 6.77
C PRO A 398 22.00 -5.44 5.84
N SER A 399 23.13 -5.86 5.27
CA SER A 399 23.16 -7.06 4.42
C SER A 399 22.68 -8.29 5.20
N GLY A 400 21.91 -9.14 4.51
CA GLY A 400 21.28 -10.32 5.12
C GLY A 400 20.05 -10.03 6.00
N VAL A 401 19.57 -8.76 6.03
CA VAL A 401 18.34 -8.38 6.73
C VAL A 401 17.22 -8.13 5.72
N HIS A 402 16.13 -8.90 5.84
CA HIS A 402 14.91 -8.75 5.06
C HIS A 402 13.76 -8.37 5.99
N ALA A 403 13.22 -7.16 5.86
CA ALA A 403 12.25 -6.68 6.85
C ALA A 403 11.29 -5.62 6.31
N LYS A 404 10.08 -5.62 6.87
CA LYS A 404 9.14 -4.53 6.70
C LYS A 404 9.44 -3.42 7.68
N THR A 405 9.67 -2.23 7.16
CA THR A 405 9.87 -1.00 7.94
C THR A 405 8.54 -0.31 8.23
N GLY A 406 8.42 0.32 9.38
CA GLY A 406 7.33 1.23 9.77
C GLY A 406 7.88 2.56 10.25
N THR A 407 7.28 3.68 9.81
CA THR A 407 7.70 5.02 10.26
C THR A 407 6.51 5.97 10.30
N LEU A 408 6.31 6.59 11.45
CA LEU A 408 5.55 7.82 11.63
C LEU A 408 6.42 8.78 12.47
N ALA A 409 6.03 10.03 12.60
CA ALA A 409 6.70 10.92 13.53
C ALA A 409 6.65 10.30 14.94
N TYR A 410 7.82 10.19 15.60
CA TYR A 410 8.00 9.56 16.92
C TYR A 410 7.63 8.07 17.00
N VAL A 411 7.63 7.37 15.87
CA VAL A 411 7.37 5.92 15.79
C VAL A 411 8.28 5.28 14.75
N LYS A 412 9.00 4.23 15.16
CA LYS A 412 9.79 3.36 14.29
C LYS A 412 9.45 1.90 14.56
N GLY A 413 9.21 1.14 13.50
CA GLY A 413 8.98 -0.29 13.54
C GLY A 413 9.81 -1.02 12.50
N LEU A 414 10.24 -2.22 12.84
CA LEU A 414 10.94 -3.12 11.96
C LEU A 414 10.58 -4.57 12.33
N ALA A 415 10.22 -5.40 11.35
CA ALA A 415 9.89 -6.79 11.59
C ALA A 415 10.28 -7.65 10.37
N GLY A 416 10.98 -8.74 10.60
CA GLY A 416 11.47 -9.59 9.51
C GLY A 416 12.44 -10.67 9.96
N LEU A 417 13.38 -10.96 9.09
CA LEU A 417 14.41 -11.98 9.24
C LEU A 417 15.80 -11.34 9.10
N LEU A 418 16.78 -11.92 9.79
CA LEU A 418 18.19 -11.61 9.62
C LEU A 418 19.00 -12.91 9.53
N THR A 419 20.12 -12.85 8.80
CA THR A 419 21.12 -13.90 8.78
C THR A 419 22.22 -13.50 9.76
N ALA A 420 22.41 -14.30 10.81
CA ALA A 420 23.44 -14.12 11.81
C ALA A 420 24.84 -14.48 11.27
N GLY A 421 25.90 -14.05 11.96
CA GLY A 421 27.28 -14.35 11.58
C GLY A 421 27.62 -15.85 11.53
N SER A 422 26.90 -16.66 12.29
CA SER A 422 26.95 -18.12 12.23
C SER A 422 26.28 -18.73 10.98
N GLY A 423 25.61 -17.93 10.14
CA GLY A 423 24.79 -18.40 9.03
C GLY A 423 23.35 -18.77 9.43
N ARG A 424 22.99 -18.70 10.73
CA ARG A 424 21.61 -18.99 11.19
C ARG A 424 20.65 -17.90 10.74
N GLN A 425 19.46 -18.30 10.29
CA GLN A 425 18.36 -17.37 10.04
C GLN A 425 17.56 -17.16 11.33
N LEU A 426 17.38 -15.91 11.72
CA LEU A 426 16.62 -15.52 12.91
C LEU A 426 15.48 -14.59 12.54
N GLY A 427 14.34 -14.76 13.21
CA GLY A 427 13.22 -13.84 13.11
C GLY A 427 13.33 -12.72 14.16
N PHE A 428 12.90 -11.51 13.81
CA PHE A 428 12.95 -10.41 14.76
C PHE A 428 11.80 -9.42 14.58
N VAL A 429 11.46 -8.73 15.68
CA VAL A 429 10.58 -7.56 15.70
C VAL A 429 11.21 -6.51 16.61
N LEU A 430 11.23 -5.26 16.18
CA LEU A 430 11.78 -4.14 16.94
C LEU A 430 10.89 -2.90 16.75
N PHE A 431 10.33 -2.40 17.84
CA PHE A 431 9.55 -1.16 17.91
C PHE A 431 10.22 -0.14 18.81
N ILE A 432 10.24 1.11 18.39
CA ILE A 432 10.69 2.26 19.16
C ILE A 432 9.64 3.35 19.01
N ALA A 433 9.14 3.89 20.11
CA ALA A 433 8.12 4.93 20.08
C ALA A 433 8.28 5.92 21.22
N ASP A 434 7.93 7.17 20.98
CA ASP A 434 7.69 8.17 22.01
C ASP A 434 6.19 8.52 22.03
N PRO A 435 5.39 7.82 22.85
CA PRO A 435 3.96 8.02 22.87
C PRO A 435 3.52 9.42 23.27
N ALA A 436 4.27 10.06 24.16
CA ALA A 436 3.93 11.41 24.67
C ALA A 436 4.12 12.46 23.57
N ARG A 437 5.29 12.48 22.90
CA ARG A 437 5.54 13.39 21.77
C ARG A 437 4.60 13.09 20.60
N ARG A 438 4.29 11.81 20.36
CA ARG A 438 3.31 11.43 19.31
C ARG A 438 1.91 11.99 19.63
N ALA A 439 1.42 11.81 20.86
CA ALA A 439 0.11 12.32 21.26
C ALA A 439 0.04 13.86 21.21
N ALA A 440 1.10 14.54 21.63
CA ALA A 440 1.19 15.99 21.54
C ALA A 440 1.13 16.48 20.06
N LEU A 441 1.82 15.78 19.16
CA LEU A 441 1.77 16.10 17.73
C LEU A 441 0.37 15.86 17.15
N ASP A 442 -0.31 14.78 17.52
CA ASP A 442 -1.68 14.49 17.05
C ASP A 442 -2.68 15.54 17.56
N ALA A 443 -2.53 16.00 18.81
CA ALA A 443 -3.37 17.04 19.39
C ALA A 443 -3.17 18.42 18.74
N ALA A 444 -1.96 18.70 18.24
CA ALA A 444 -1.59 19.93 17.55
C ALA A 444 -1.73 19.87 16.02
N LEU A 445 -2.36 18.82 15.49
CA LEU A 445 -2.44 18.58 14.04
C LEU A 445 -3.11 19.74 13.30
N ASP A 446 -2.38 20.34 12.37
CA ASP A 446 -2.91 21.23 11.34
C ASP A 446 -2.81 20.53 9.98
N ARG A 447 -3.94 20.16 9.40
CA ARG A 447 -4.00 19.43 8.12
C ARG A 447 -3.46 20.22 6.91
N ARG A 448 -3.20 21.51 7.06
CA ARG A 448 -2.56 22.36 6.04
C ARG A 448 -1.05 22.11 5.98
N VAL A 449 -0.46 21.61 7.04
CA VAL A 449 0.99 21.42 7.17
C VAL A 449 1.38 20.00 6.78
N THR A 450 2.19 19.88 5.72
CA THR A 450 2.73 18.59 5.27
C THR A 450 4.14 18.31 5.82
N ALA A 451 4.83 19.33 6.31
CA ALA A 451 6.21 19.21 6.79
C ALA A 451 6.27 18.50 8.14
N ILE A 452 7.10 17.46 8.21
CA ILE A 452 7.41 16.80 9.47
C ILE A 452 8.30 17.75 10.31
N PRO A 453 7.98 17.99 11.60
CA PRO A 453 8.80 18.83 12.48
C PRO A 453 10.28 18.40 12.50
N ALA A 454 11.19 19.36 12.59
CA ALA A 454 12.64 19.08 12.62
C ALA A 454 13.02 18.14 13.76
N GLU A 455 12.42 18.34 14.94
CA GLU A 455 12.61 17.47 16.12
C GLU A 455 12.21 16.01 15.83
N ALA A 456 11.07 15.79 15.15
CA ALA A 456 10.62 14.44 14.80
C ALA A 456 11.57 13.78 13.77
N ARG A 457 12.20 14.56 12.89
CA ARG A 457 13.25 14.05 11.98
C ARG A 457 14.52 13.66 12.77
N GLY A 458 14.96 14.50 13.72
CA GLY A 458 16.08 14.20 14.60
C GLY A 458 15.85 12.95 15.44
N TRP A 459 14.66 12.83 16.04
CA TRP A 459 14.23 11.64 16.77
C TRP A 459 14.26 10.37 15.88
N ALA A 460 13.72 10.46 14.66
CA ALA A 460 13.70 9.33 13.74
C ALA A 460 15.10 8.86 13.34
N ALA A 461 16.07 9.78 13.22
CA ALA A 461 17.47 9.45 12.96
C ALA A 461 18.11 8.75 14.17
N ALA A 462 17.84 9.21 15.40
CA ALA A 462 18.31 8.56 16.62
C ALA A 462 17.71 7.15 16.77
N ALA A 463 16.41 6.99 16.60
CA ALA A 463 15.74 5.70 16.64
C ALA A 463 16.28 4.73 15.56
N ARG A 464 16.65 5.26 14.38
CA ARG A 464 17.28 4.45 13.33
C ARG A 464 18.64 3.92 13.78
N ARG A 465 19.49 4.74 14.40
CA ARG A 465 20.79 4.27 14.92
C ARG A 465 20.59 3.13 15.92
N VAL A 466 19.64 3.24 16.85
CA VAL A 466 19.33 2.15 17.80
C VAL A 466 18.88 0.88 17.07
N GLN A 467 18.10 0.98 16.00
CA GLN A 467 17.74 -0.18 15.19
C GLN A 467 18.98 -0.83 14.55
N ASP A 468 19.83 -0.03 13.90
CA ASP A 468 21.03 -0.51 13.21
C ASP A 468 22.04 -1.16 14.18
N GLU A 469 22.25 -0.56 15.36
CA GLU A 469 23.10 -1.10 16.43
C GLU A 469 22.53 -2.41 17.00
N THR A 470 21.21 -2.49 17.20
CA THR A 470 20.57 -3.69 17.71
C THR A 470 20.71 -4.85 16.71
N LEU A 471 20.44 -4.58 15.41
CA LEU A 471 20.61 -5.58 14.35
C LEU A 471 22.08 -6.03 14.23
N GLY A 472 23.03 -5.08 14.21
CA GLY A 472 24.46 -5.38 14.15
C GLY A 472 24.91 -6.25 15.32
N ARG A 473 24.46 -5.97 16.53
CA ARG A 473 24.74 -6.80 17.70
C ARG A 473 24.18 -8.22 17.53
N TRP A 474 22.92 -8.37 17.08
CA TRP A 474 22.34 -9.70 16.87
C TRP A 474 23.08 -10.50 15.79
N VAL A 475 23.47 -9.86 14.69
CA VAL A 475 24.29 -10.49 13.66
C VAL A 475 25.62 -11.01 14.22
N LEU A 476 26.28 -10.24 15.10
CA LEU A 476 27.57 -10.61 15.65
C LEU A 476 27.48 -11.64 16.79
N THR A 477 26.36 -11.67 17.54
CA THR A 477 26.21 -12.52 18.73
C THR A 477 25.77 -13.95 18.39
N TYR A 478 24.98 -14.12 17.38
CA TYR A 478 24.34 -15.38 17.00
C TYR A 478 24.89 -15.92 15.68
#